data_ffa40dfdccd725588aae93fcc5cf7655
#
_entry.id   ffa40dfdccd725588aae93fcc5cf7655
#
_cell.length_a   1.000
_cell.length_b   1.000
_cell.length_c   1.000
_cell.angle_alpha   90.00
_cell.angle_beta   90.00
_cell.angle_gamma   90.00
#
_symmetry.space_group_name_H-M   'P 1'
#
loop_
_entity.id
_entity.type
_entity.pdbx_description
1 polymer ?
#
loop_
_entity_poly.entity_id
_entity_poly.type
_entity_poly.pdbx_seq_one_letter_code
_entity_poly.pdbx_strand_id
1 'polypeptide(L)'
;MNKYAIFAIAALLLPLSGAMAQIAPIDEGTVLEIVKPEGDFQHLKVPQKNIIIKQGGIPNLFSLDGNVVVVQEVQQLGDQHKVVIKRQDGGKFLRRYRTLTAYWPEALDSGELRRVN
;
A
#
# COMPACT_ATOMS: atom_id res chain seq x y z
N MET A 1 -5.06 -19.45 44.91
CA MET A 1 -4.42 -18.13 44.85
C MET A 1 -3.51 -17.99 43.67
N ASN A 2 -2.62 -18.94 43.53
CA ASN A 2 -1.69 -18.88 42.42
C ASN A 2 -2.32 -18.94 41.06
N LYS A 3 -3.53 -19.46 41.00
CA LYS A 3 -4.27 -19.54 39.75
C LYS A 3 -4.43 -18.17 39.08
N TYR A 4 -4.69 -17.17 39.90
CA TYR A 4 -4.96 -15.84 39.36
C TYR A 4 -3.70 -15.19 38.79
N ALA A 5 -2.57 -15.47 39.42
CA ALA A 5 -1.32 -14.98 38.90
C ALA A 5 -1.00 -15.59 37.53
N ILE A 6 -1.33 -16.85 37.35
CA ILE A 6 -1.12 -17.55 36.10
C ILE A 6 -1.96 -16.92 34.98
N PHE A 7 -3.21 -16.59 35.29
CA PHE A 7 -4.07 -15.95 34.31
C PHE A 7 -3.55 -14.58 33.94
N ALA A 8 -3.01 -13.85 34.88
CA ALA A 8 -2.45 -12.55 34.58
C ALA A 8 -1.28 -12.66 33.62
N ILE A 9 -0.45 -13.66 33.78
CA ILE A 9 0.67 -13.89 32.88
C ILE A 9 0.18 -14.22 31.50
N ALA A 10 -0.83 -15.04 31.36
CA ALA A 10 -1.38 -15.38 30.06
C ALA A 10 -1.93 -14.14 29.37
N ALA A 11 -2.56 -13.26 30.11
CA ALA A 11 -3.07 -12.01 29.52
C ALA A 11 -1.96 -11.13 28.98
N LEU A 12 -0.82 -11.14 29.61
CA LEU A 12 0.32 -10.37 29.12
C LEU A 12 0.88 -10.91 27.81
N LEU A 13 0.76 -12.21 27.60
CA LEU A 13 1.22 -12.81 26.36
C LEU A 13 0.35 -12.42 25.18
N LEU A 14 -0.94 -12.22 25.39
CA LEU A 14 -1.86 -11.85 24.32
C LEU A 14 -1.46 -10.55 23.62
N PRO A 15 -1.10 -9.49 24.32
CA PRO A 15 -0.64 -8.28 23.64
C PRO A 15 0.58 -8.52 22.76
N LEU A 16 1.46 -9.39 23.16
CA LEU A 16 2.62 -9.71 22.34
C LEU A 16 2.22 -10.39 21.04
N SER A 17 1.26 -11.29 21.12
CA SER A 17 0.74 -11.95 19.93
C SER A 17 0.08 -10.94 19.01
N GLY A 18 -0.67 -9.99 19.57
CA GLY A 18 -1.28 -8.94 18.79
C GLY A 18 -0.25 -8.05 18.12
N ALA A 19 0.85 -7.80 18.81
CA ALA A 19 1.91 -6.97 18.25
C ALA A 19 2.59 -7.61 17.03
N MET A 20 2.53 -8.93 16.92
CA MET A 20 3.11 -9.61 15.77
C MET A 20 2.31 -9.40 14.50
N ALA A 21 1.08 -9.00 14.61
CA ALA A 21 0.28 -8.65 13.44
C ALA A 21 0.53 -7.20 13.07
N GLN A 22 1.80 -6.89 12.78
CA GLN A 22 2.22 -5.51 12.50
C GLN A 22 1.99 -5.09 11.06
N ILE A 23 1.67 -6.04 10.19
CA ILE A 23 1.31 -5.69 8.83
C ILE A 23 -0.01 -4.94 8.91
N ALA A 24 -0.01 -3.70 8.45
CA ALA A 24 -1.22 -2.89 8.45
C ALA A 24 -2.29 -3.61 7.64
N PRO A 25 -3.47 -3.84 8.21
CA PRO A 25 -4.52 -4.54 7.48
C PRO A 25 -4.98 -3.70 6.29
N ILE A 26 -5.20 -4.39 5.19
CA ILE A 26 -5.71 -3.73 3.99
C ILE A 26 -6.61 -4.70 3.25
N ASP A 27 -7.74 -4.19 2.79
CA ASP A 27 -8.75 -4.97 2.09
C ASP A 27 -9.08 -4.32 0.76
N GLU A 28 -9.65 -5.11 -0.13
CA GLU A 28 -10.21 -4.59 -1.37
C GLU A 28 -11.23 -3.50 -1.04
N GLY A 29 -11.22 -2.44 -1.80
CA GLY A 29 -12.10 -1.30 -1.57
C GLY A 29 -11.53 -0.24 -0.65
N THR A 30 -10.39 -0.49 -0.02
CA THR A 30 -9.73 0.53 0.80
C THR A 30 -9.33 1.71 -0.06
N VAL A 31 -9.61 2.92 0.42
CA VAL A 31 -9.31 4.16 -0.29
C VAL A 31 -8.01 4.73 0.24
N LEU A 32 -7.10 5.02 -0.67
CA LEU A 32 -5.78 5.56 -0.35
C LEU A 32 -5.52 6.77 -1.23
N GLU A 33 -4.48 7.51 -0.90
CA GLU A 33 -4.03 8.63 -1.71
C GLU A 33 -2.55 8.46 -2.01
N ILE A 34 -2.16 8.72 -3.25
CA ILE A 34 -0.75 8.67 -3.65
C ILE A 34 -0.10 9.98 -3.26
N VAL A 35 1.04 9.89 -2.60
CA VAL A 35 1.87 11.05 -2.25
C VAL A 35 3.23 10.86 -2.89
N LYS A 36 3.61 11.78 -3.78
CA LYS A 36 4.90 11.68 -4.44
C LYS A 36 6.02 12.05 -3.46
N PRO A 37 7.02 11.18 -3.29
CA PRO A 37 8.19 11.52 -2.46
C PRO A 37 9.07 12.55 -3.16
N GLU A 38 10.08 13.03 -2.47
CA GLU A 38 11.00 14.00 -3.06
C GLU A 38 11.78 13.43 -4.24
N GLY A 39 12.09 12.15 -4.19
CA GLY A 39 12.76 11.47 -5.30
C GLY A 39 11.78 10.60 -6.05
N ASP A 40 12.30 9.49 -6.54
CA ASP A 40 11.47 8.50 -7.21
C ASP A 40 10.68 7.67 -6.22
N PHE A 41 9.57 7.12 -6.69
CA PHE A 41 8.81 6.16 -5.89
C PHE A 41 9.66 4.93 -5.62
N GLN A 42 9.69 4.51 -4.37
CA GLN A 42 10.46 3.34 -3.93
C GLN A 42 9.59 2.11 -3.81
N HIS A 43 8.36 2.27 -3.39
CA HIS A 43 7.47 1.15 -3.08
C HIS A 43 6.24 1.10 -3.97
N LEU A 44 5.86 2.21 -4.56
CA LEU A 44 4.88 2.20 -5.64
C LEU A 44 5.61 1.87 -6.93
N LYS A 45 5.23 0.78 -7.56
CA LYS A 45 5.91 0.31 -8.78
C LYS A 45 5.45 1.13 -9.97
N VAL A 46 6.30 2.05 -10.39
CA VAL A 46 6.04 2.90 -11.55
C VAL A 46 7.02 2.49 -12.66
N PRO A 47 6.53 2.23 -13.88
CA PRO A 47 7.43 1.88 -14.97
C PRO A 47 8.44 2.98 -15.25
N GLN A 48 9.56 2.62 -15.84
CA GLN A 48 10.58 3.59 -16.22
C GLN A 48 10.06 4.51 -17.32
N LYS A 49 10.60 5.71 -17.39
CA LYS A 49 10.12 6.73 -18.33
C LYS A 49 10.12 6.24 -19.78
N ASN A 50 11.20 5.58 -20.20
CA ASN A 50 11.29 5.07 -21.56
C ASN A 50 10.23 4.02 -21.87
N ILE A 51 9.88 3.21 -20.89
CA ILE A 51 8.84 2.19 -21.04
C ILE A 51 7.48 2.85 -21.13
N ILE A 52 7.22 3.85 -20.30
CA ILE A 52 5.96 4.60 -20.33
C ILE A 52 5.76 5.21 -21.73
N ILE A 53 6.79 5.85 -22.27
CA ILE A 53 6.72 6.47 -23.59
C ILE A 53 6.45 5.42 -24.65
N LYS A 54 7.16 4.30 -24.61
CA LYS A 54 6.96 3.22 -25.58
C LYS A 54 5.55 2.66 -25.55
N GLN A 55 4.91 2.68 -24.40
CA GLN A 55 3.55 2.17 -24.24
C GLN A 55 2.48 3.23 -24.48
N GLY A 56 2.86 4.42 -24.90
CA GLY A 56 1.92 5.47 -25.21
C GLY A 56 1.49 6.33 -24.06
N GLY A 57 2.16 6.21 -22.91
CA GLY A 57 1.85 7.03 -21.74
C GLY A 57 2.67 8.30 -21.69
N ILE A 58 2.38 9.12 -20.68
CA ILE A 58 3.10 10.36 -20.41
C ILE A 58 3.86 10.19 -19.09
N PRO A 59 5.19 10.28 -19.12
CA PRO A 59 6.02 9.98 -17.94
C PRO A 59 6.12 11.17 -16.97
N ASN A 60 4.98 11.72 -16.57
CA ASN A 60 4.95 12.81 -15.61
C ASN A 60 4.55 12.27 -14.24
N LEU A 61 5.55 11.98 -13.41
CA LEU A 61 5.30 11.40 -12.11
C LEU A 61 4.57 12.35 -11.16
N PHE A 62 4.68 13.65 -11.39
CA PHE A 62 3.93 14.62 -10.58
C PHE A 62 2.42 14.46 -10.76
N SER A 63 1.98 13.91 -11.89
CA SER A 63 0.55 13.68 -12.11
C SER A 63 -0.02 12.60 -11.19
N LEU A 64 0.83 11.80 -10.57
CA LEU A 64 0.40 10.78 -9.63
C LEU A 64 0.13 11.35 -8.24
N ASP A 65 0.74 12.48 -7.91
CA ASP A 65 0.60 13.07 -6.58
C ASP A 65 -0.84 13.53 -6.36
N GLY A 66 -1.40 13.14 -5.22
CA GLY A 66 -2.75 13.52 -4.87
C GLY A 66 -3.86 12.66 -5.47
N ASN A 67 -3.50 11.67 -6.30
CA ASN A 67 -4.52 10.79 -6.85
C ASN A 67 -5.13 9.93 -5.77
N VAL A 68 -6.46 9.91 -5.71
CA VAL A 68 -7.20 9.03 -4.82
C VAL A 68 -7.40 7.71 -5.53
N VAL A 69 -7.03 6.64 -4.86
CA VAL A 69 -7.03 5.30 -5.44
C VAL A 69 -7.80 4.33 -4.56
N VAL A 70 -8.22 3.23 -5.15
CA VAL A 70 -8.95 2.17 -4.46
C VAL A 70 -8.17 0.88 -4.64
N VAL A 71 -8.05 0.12 -3.56
CA VAL A 71 -7.40 -1.18 -3.62
C VAL A 71 -8.32 -2.14 -4.38
N GLN A 72 -7.82 -2.64 -5.51
CA GLN A 72 -8.57 -3.57 -6.34
C GLN A 72 -8.30 -5.02 -5.94
N GLU A 73 -7.08 -5.31 -5.53
CA GLU A 73 -6.66 -6.67 -5.20
C GLU A 73 -5.52 -6.61 -4.21
N VAL A 74 -5.50 -7.57 -3.29
CA VAL A 74 -4.39 -7.76 -2.36
C VAL A 74 -3.73 -9.09 -2.71
N GLN A 75 -2.42 -9.06 -2.98
CA GLN A 75 -1.65 -10.23 -3.33
C GLN A 75 -0.63 -10.52 -2.24
N GLN A 76 -0.43 -11.81 -1.97
CA GLN A 76 0.60 -12.26 -1.06
C GLN A 76 1.49 -13.26 -1.77
N LEU A 77 2.78 -12.96 -1.86
CA LEU A 77 3.77 -13.80 -2.50
C LEU A 77 4.86 -14.08 -1.47
N GLY A 78 4.73 -15.23 -0.79
CA GLY A 78 5.62 -15.55 0.32
C GLY A 78 5.44 -14.56 1.46
N ASP A 79 6.52 -13.93 1.88
CA ASP A 79 6.49 -12.93 2.94
C ASP A 79 6.15 -11.53 2.42
N GLN A 80 6.02 -11.39 1.11
CA GLN A 80 5.82 -10.09 0.49
C GLN A 80 4.35 -9.89 0.15
N HIS A 81 3.83 -8.72 0.53
CA HIS A 81 2.46 -8.34 0.19
C HIS A 81 2.50 -7.22 -0.84
N LYS A 82 1.59 -7.27 -1.78
CA LYS A 82 1.41 -6.24 -2.80
C LYS A 82 -0.06 -5.89 -2.90
N VAL A 83 -0.32 -4.63 -3.22
CA VAL A 83 -1.68 -4.17 -3.47
C VAL A 83 -1.75 -3.64 -4.89
N VAL A 84 -2.81 -4.00 -5.58
CA VAL A 84 -3.11 -3.47 -6.91
C VAL A 84 -4.11 -2.34 -6.71
N ILE A 85 -3.78 -1.16 -7.18
CA ILE A 85 -4.61 0.03 -6.99
C ILE A 85 -5.08 0.57 -8.33
N LYS A 86 -6.26 1.18 -8.32
CA LYS A 86 -6.81 1.87 -9.48
C LYS A 86 -7.31 3.23 -9.03
N ARG A 87 -7.40 4.18 -9.96
CA ARG A 87 -7.94 5.49 -9.63
C ARG A 87 -9.41 5.37 -9.26
N GLN A 88 -9.80 6.09 -8.23
CA GLN A 88 -11.19 6.09 -7.78
C GLN A 88 -12.13 6.65 -8.86
N ASP A 89 -11.66 7.60 -9.65
CA ASP A 89 -12.46 8.22 -10.70
C ASP A 89 -12.54 7.40 -11.98
N GLY A 90 -11.90 6.25 -12.02
CA GLY A 90 -11.90 5.38 -13.20
C GLY A 90 -10.92 5.78 -14.29
N GLY A 91 -10.11 6.80 -14.07
CA GLY A 91 -9.11 7.23 -15.04
C GLY A 91 -7.89 6.32 -15.08
N LYS A 92 -6.94 6.70 -15.93
CA LYS A 92 -5.68 5.98 -16.09
C LYS A 92 -4.54 6.75 -15.45
N PHE A 93 -3.60 5.99 -14.87
CA PHE A 93 -2.35 6.57 -14.40
C PHE A 93 -1.45 6.86 -15.59
N LEU A 94 -0.80 8.02 -15.61
CA LEU A 94 0.17 8.39 -16.64
C LEU A 94 -0.44 8.28 -18.04
N ARG A 95 -1.75 8.42 -18.13
CA ARG A 95 -2.56 8.29 -19.37
C ARG A 95 -2.43 6.94 -20.06
N ARG A 96 -1.96 5.92 -19.36
CA ARG A 96 -1.76 4.60 -19.98
C ARG A 96 -2.22 3.44 -19.12
N TYR A 97 -2.00 3.50 -17.81
CA TYR A 97 -2.17 2.33 -16.94
C TYR A 97 -3.45 2.43 -16.14
N ARG A 98 -4.27 1.39 -16.19
CA ARG A 98 -5.49 1.33 -15.39
C ARG A 98 -5.20 1.02 -13.94
N THR A 99 -4.11 0.32 -13.68
CA THR A 99 -3.72 -0.09 -12.33
C THR A 99 -2.23 0.14 -12.14
N LEU A 100 -1.85 0.30 -10.89
CA LEU A 100 -0.46 0.25 -10.47
C LEU A 100 -0.38 -0.72 -9.30
N THR A 101 0.82 -1.19 -9.01
CA THR A 101 1.05 -2.11 -7.90
C THR A 101 1.98 -1.44 -6.90
N ALA A 102 1.74 -1.69 -5.62
CA ALA A 102 2.61 -1.17 -4.57
C ALA A 102 2.93 -2.28 -3.57
N TYR A 103 4.13 -2.20 -2.98
CA TYR A 103 4.49 -3.09 -1.89
C TYR A 103 3.80 -2.63 -0.62
N TRP A 104 3.25 -3.57 0.12
CA TRP A 104 2.51 -3.28 1.35
C TRP A 104 3.09 -4.08 2.52
N PRO A 105 3.35 -3.50 3.68
CA PRO A 105 2.97 -2.11 4.08
C PRO A 105 4.02 -1.05 3.76
N GLU A 106 5.06 -1.39 3.02
CA GLU A 106 6.18 -0.48 2.79
C GLU A 106 5.74 0.85 2.20
N ALA A 107 4.79 0.82 1.25
CA ALA A 107 4.30 2.06 0.65
C ALA A 107 3.57 2.94 1.66
N LEU A 108 2.88 2.34 2.63
CA LEU A 108 2.25 3.10 3.70
C LEU A 108 3.28 3.69 4.65
N ASP A 109 4.26 2.88 5.05
CA ASP A 109 5.29 3.30 5.99
C ASP A 109 6.16 4.42 5.43
N SER A 110 6.43 4.39 4.14
CA SER A 110 7.22 5.42 3.47
C SER A 110 6.44 6.68 3.18
N GLY A 111 5.12 6.64 3.27
CA GLY A 111 4.27 7.76 2.95
C GLY A 111 3.91 7.89 1.48
N GLU A 112 4.31 6.95 0.63
CA GLU A 112 3.94 6.99 -0.80
C GLU A 112 2.45 6.72 -1.01
N LEU A 113 1.86 5.94 -0.12
CA LEU A 113 0.42 5.78 -0.03
C LEU A 113 0.00 6.15 1.37
N ARG A 114 -1.13 6.86 1.49
CA ARG A 114 -1.68 7.18 2.80
C ARG A 114 -3.18 6.90 2.82
N ARG A 115 -3.68 6.60 3.99
CA ARG A 115 -5.11 6.34 4.14
C ARG A 115 -5.89 7.64 4.01
N VAL A 116 -7.04 7.55 3.38
CA VAL A 116 -7.97 8.68 3.25
C VAL A 116 -9.15 8.39 4.17
N ASN A 117 -9.40 9.30 5.08
CA ASN A 117 -10.53 9.17 6.02
C ASN A 117 -11.44 10.37 5.91
#